data_afdb5096100259d5dd7acaec66b76fae
#
_entry.id   afdb5096100259d5dd7acaec66b76fae
#
_cell.length_a   1.000
_cell.length_b   1.000
_cell.length_c   1.000
_cell.angle_alpha   90.00
_cell.angle_beta   90.00
_cell.angle_gamma   90.00
#
_symmetry.space_group_name_H-M   'P 1'
#
loop_
_entity.id
_entity.type
_entity.pdbx_description
1 polymer ?
#
loop_
_entity_poly.entity_id
_entity_poly.type
_entity_poly.pdbx_seq_one_letter_code
_entity_poly.pdbx_strand_id
1 'polypeptide(L)'
;MQDRKVSYIVRDQKPVILPERETVRQACRRMWRRRVGAVLVCATGQRLVGIFTGRDAVRVLAEGKDPAHTILADSMTRDPASVGPNCTAIEALRTMSDHGFRHLPVVDGGKVVGIVSRGDFKGFELDRLEEDNVLAERIW
;
A
#
# COMPACT_ATOMS: atom_id res chain seq x y z
N MET A 1 18.80 18.10 7.00
CA MET A 1 17.38 17.67 7.05
C MET A 1 17.34 16.18 7.28
N GLN A 2 16.62 15.75 8.33
CA GLN A 2 16.53 14.33 8.66
C GLN A 2 15.42 13.65 7.87
N ASP A 3 15.67 12.43 7.43
CA ASP A 3 14.68 11.61 6.76
C ASP A 3 13.67 11.10 7.79
N ARG A 4 12.38 11.32 7.55
CA ARG A 4 11.33 10.74 8.39
C ARG A 4 11.34 9.23 8.28
N LYS A 5 11.01 8.55 9.37
CA LYS A 5 10.71 7.12 9.34
C LYS A 5 9.24 6.89 9.03
N VAL A 6 8.93 5.80 8.36
CA VAL A 6 7.54 5.46 8.05
C VAL A 6 6.70 5.25 9.32
N SER A 7 7.32 4.84 10.44
CA SER A 7 6.64 4.75 11.73
C SER A 7 6.00 6.06 12.16
N TYR A 8 6.65 7.19 11.84
CA TYR A 8 6.10 8.52 12.10
C TYR A 8 4.85 8.79 11.24
N ILE A 9 4.90 8.39 9.98
CA ILE A 9 3.79 8.61 9.02
C ILE A 9 2.54 7.83 9.46
N VAL A 10 2.72 6.59 9.92
CA VAL A 10 1.60 5.68 10.21
C VAL A 10 1.17 5.64 11.68
N ARG A 11 1.81 6.41 12.55
CA ARG A 11 1.65 6.31 14.02
C ARG A 11 0.21 6.42 14.54
N ASP A 12 -0.62 7.25 13.89
CA ASP A 12 -2.02 7.47 14.28
C ASP A 12 -3.00 6.89 13.28
N GLN A 13 -2.52 6.03 12.41
CA GLN A 13 -3.30 5.47 11.34
C GLN A 13 -4.19 4.32 11.82
N LYS A 14 -5.38 4.24 11.22
CA LYS A 14 -6.27 3.08 11.34
C LYS A 14 -6.52 2.57 9.94
N PRO A 15 -5.62 1.75 9.38
CA PRO A 15 -5.79 1.24 8.03
C PRO A 15 -7.02 0.34 7.95
N VAL A 16 -7.62 0.27 6.77
CA VAL A 16 -8.72 -0.67 6.54
C VAL A 16 -8.13 -2.06 6.39
N ILE A 17 -8.52 -2.96 7.28
CA ILE A 17 -8.07 -4.35 7.30
C ILE A 17 -9.28 -5.26 7.15
N LEU A 18 -9.22 -6.18 6.20
CA LEU A 18 -10.30 -7.12 5.91
C LEU A 18 -9.73 -8.54 5.78
N PRO A 19 -10.55 -9.56 6.07
CA PRO A 19 -10.12 -10.95 5.88
C PRO A 19 -10.20 -11.34 4.39
N GLU A 20 -9.51 -12.41 4.02
CA GLU A 20 -9.46 -12.93 2.65
C GLU A 20 -10.83 -13.29 2.08
N ARG A 21 -11.76 -13.68 2.94
CA ARG A 21 -13.10 -14.13 2.54
C ARG A 21 -14.06 -12.98 2.28
N GLU A 22 -13.67 -11.76 2.61
CA GLU A 22 -14.51 -10.60 2.35
C GLU A 22 -14.65 -10.39 0.85
N THR A 23 -15.82 -9.87 0.44
CA THR A 23 -16.07 -9.62 -0.97
C THR A 23 -15.38 -8.36 -1.47
N VAL A 24 -15.09 -8.33 -2.75
CA VAL A 24 -14.58 -7.15 -3.44
C VAL A 24 -15.52 -5.96 -3.25
N ARG A 25 -16.84 -6.21 -3.29
CA ARG A 25 -17.84 -5.15 -3.08
C ARG A 25 -17.68 -4.49 -1.72
N GLN A 26 -17.52 -5.28 -0.65
CA GLN A 26 -17.33 -4.72 0.70
C GLN A 26 -16.01 -3.97 0.83
N ALA A 27 -14.95 -4.46 0.22
CA ALA A 27 -13.68 -3.74 0.18
C ALA A 27 -13.85 -2.38 -0.51
N CYS A 28 -14.50 -2.34 -1.66
CA CYS A 28 -14.76 -1.10 -2.39
C CYS A 28 -15.62 -0.13 -1.57
N ARG A 29 -16.64 -0.63 -0.86
CA ARG A 29 -17.45 0.21 0.04
C ARG A 29 -16.60 0.83 1.15
N ARG A 30 -15.72 0.06 1.76
CA ARG A 30 -14.84 0.55 2.82
C ARG A 30 -13.88 1.60 2.28
N MET A 31 -13.28 1.34 1.12
CA MET A 31 -12.38 2.29 0.44
C MET A 31 -13.10 3.60 0.13
N TRP A 32 -14.29 3.52 -0.40
CA TRP A 32 -15.10 4.69 -0.74
C TRP A 32 -15.45 5.52 0.50
N ARG A 33 -15.95 4.88 1.55
CA ARG A 33 -16.35 5.55 2.80
C ARG A 33 -15.16 6.19 3.51
N ARG A 34 -14.03 5.51 3.52
CA ARG A 34 -12.82 5.97 4.20
C ARG A 34 -11.95 6.87 3.32
N ARG A 35 -12.30 7.00 2.05
CA ARG A 35 -11.55 7.79 1.05
C ARG A 35 -10.09 7.34 0.96
N VAL A 36 -9.89 6.05 0.96
CA VAL A 36 -8.56 5.44 0.80
C VAL A 36 -8.52 4.58 -0.46
N GLY A 37 -7.34 4.42 -1.03
CA GLY A 37 -7.15 3.69 -2.28
C GLY A 37 -6.76 2.24 -2.12
N ALA A 38 -6.67 1.73 -0.88
CA ALA A 38 -6.26 0.35 -0.64
C ALA A 38 -6.83 -0.17 0.67
N VAL A 39 -7.02 -1.48 0.72
CA VAL A 39 -7.28 -2.23 1.96
C VAL A 39 -6.19 -3.27 2.13
N LEU A 40 -5.81 -3.51 3.37
CA LEU A 40 -4.88 -4.58 3.71
C LEU A 40 -5.68 -5.83 4.04
N VAL A 41 -5.25 -6.95 3.50
CA VAL A 41 -5.91 -8.24 3.74
C VAL A 41 -5.05 -9.03 4.72
N CYS A 42 -5.65 -9.37 5.84
CA CYS A 42 -4.91 -10.00 6.95
C CYS A 42 -5.57 -11.29 7.40
N ALA A 43 -4.73 -12.21 7.84
CA ALA A 43 -5.13 -13.39 8.59
C ALA A 43 -5.24 -13.04 10.08
N THR A 44 -5.53 -14.04 10.92
CA THR A 44 -5.62 -13.90 12.37
C THR A 44 -4.37 -13.21 12.94
N GLY A 45 -4.58 -12.29 13.89
CA GLY A 45 -3.50 -11.55 14.52
C GLY A 45 -2.90 -10.44 13.67
N GLN A 46 -3.66 -9.95 12.69
CA GLN A 46 -3.25 -8.87 11.76
C GLN A 46 -2.02 -9.24 10.91
N ARG A 47 -1.84 -10.49 10.64
CA ARG A 47 -0.76 -10.95 9.76
C ARG A 47 -1.11 -10.63 8.31
N LEU A 48 -0.26 -9.85 7.66
CA LEU A 48 -0.46 -9.43 6.28
C LEU A 48 -0.41 -10.63 5.32
N VAL A 49 -1.44 -10.81 4.50
CA VAL A 49 -1.49 -11.84 3.46
C VAL A 49 -1.72 -11.26 2.07
N GLY A 50 -2.23 -10.04 1.97
CA GLY A 50 -2.47 -9.43 0.68
C GLY A 50 -2.79 -7.94 0.77
N ILE A 51 -2.88 -7.31 -0.40
CA ILE A 51 -3.35 -5.94 -0.57
C ILE A 51 -4.34 -5.90 -1.72
N PHE A 52 -5.40 -5.11 -1.56
CA PHE A 52 -6.39 -4.87 -2.61
C PHE A 52 -6.53 -3.37 -2.81
N THR A 53 -6.30 -2.92 -4.04
CA THR A 53 -6.26 -1.50 -4.39
C THR A 53 -7.39 -1.13 -5.35
N GLY A 54 -7.57 0.17 -5.57
CA GLY A 54 -8.51 0.67 -6.59
C GLY A 54 -8.19 0.14 -7.98
N ARG A 55 -6.92 -0.07 -8.30
CA ARG A 55 -6.51 -0.67 -9.57
C ARG A 55 -7.00 -2.13 -9.69
N ASP A 56 -6.93 -2.89 -8.59
CA ASP A 56 -7.48 -4.25 -8.56
C ASP A 56 -9.00 -4.24 -8.76
N ALA A 57 -9.70 -3.25 -8.18
CA ALA A 57 -11.14 -3.09 -8.38
C ALA A 57 -11.48 -2.83 -9.85
N VAL A 58 -10.71 -1.99 -10.53
CA VAL A 58 -10.89 -1.74 -11.96
C VAL A 58 -10.69 -3.02 -12.76
N ARG A 59 -9.67 -3.83 -12.41
CA ARG A 59 -9.44 -5.10 -13.08
C ARG A 59 -10.61 -6.07 -12.90
N VAL A 60 -11.16 -6.17 -11.70
CA VAL A 60 -12.34 -7.02 -11.43
C VAL A 60 -13.50 -6.63 -12.34
N LEU A 61 -13.77 -5.33 -12.48
CA LEU A 61 -14.81 -4.83 -13.37
C LEU A 61 -14.50 -5.11 -14.83
N ALA A 62 -13.26 -4.88 -15.25
CA ALA A 62 -12.83 -5.09 -16.64
C ALA A 62 -12.91 -6.57 -17.04
N GLU A 63 -12.67 -7.49 -16.12
CA GLU A 63 -12.78 -8.93 -16.33
C GLU A 63 -14.22 -9.45 -16.28
N GLY A 64 -15.19 -8.58 -15.99
CA GLY A 64 -16.61 -8.95 -15.93
C GLY A 64 -16.99 -9.79 -14.72
N LYS A 65 -16.16 -9.80 -13.67
CA LYS A 65 -16.47 -10.51 -12.43
C LYS A 65 -17.48 -9.74 -11.60
N ASP A 66 -18.36 -10.46 -10.92
CA ASP A 66 -19.35 -9.83 -10.03
C ASP A 66 -18.66 -9.51 -8.68
N PRO A 67 -18.54 -8.22 -8.31
CA PRO A 67 -17.91 -7.84 -7.04
C PRO A 67 -18.58 -8.43 -5.81
N ALA A 68 -19.89 -8.64 -5.86
CA ALA A 68 -20.65 -9.20 -4.73
C ALA A 68 -20.37 -10.70 -4.52
N HIS A 69 -19.85 -11.40 -5.51
CA HIS A 69 -19.58 -12.83 -5.49
C HIS A 69 -18.10 -13.17 -5.72
N THR A 70 -17.24 -12.16 -5.70
CA THR A 70 -15.78 -12.33 -5.81
C THR A 70 -15.15 -11.99 -4.47
N ILE A 71 -14.39 -12.92 -3.89
CA ILE A 71 -13.70 -12.69 -2.61
C ILE A 71 -12.33 -12.07 -2.85
N LEU A 72 -11.81 -11.39 -1.82
CA LEU A 72 -10.50 -10.73 -1.91
C LEU A 72 -9.37 -11.70 -2.22
N ALA A 73 -9.43 -12.92 -1.67
CA ALA A 73 -8.42 -13.95 -1.94
C ALA A 73 -8.20 -14.19 -3.43
N ASP A 74 -9.24 -14.05 -4.26
CA ASP A 74 -9.17 -14.32 -5.70
C ASP A 74 -8.76 -13.10 -6.53
N SER A 75 -8.68 -11.91 -5.93
CA SER A 75 -8.46 -10.67 -6.67
C SER A 75 -7.35 -9.80 -6.09
N MET A 76 -6.92 -10.04 -4.87
CA MET A 76 -5.86 -9.28 -4.22
C MET A 76 -4.48 -9.63 -4.78
N THR A 77 -3.50 -8.80 -4.49
CA THR A 77 -2.09 -9.15 -4.65
C THR A 77 -1.66 -9.87 -3.39
N ARG A 78 -1.21 -11.13 -3.53
CA ARG A 78 -0.71 -11.93 -2.41
C ARG A 78 0.72 -11.56 -2.10
N ASP A 79 1.09 -11.70 -0.82
CA ASP A 79 2.44 -11.44 -0.33
C ASP A 79 3.01 -10.13 -0.88
N PRO A 80 2.31 -9.00 -0.66
CA PRO A 80 2.74 -7.74 -1.24
C PRO A 80 4.07 -7.30 -0.65
N ALA A 81 4.83 -6.55 -1.43
CA ALA A 81 6.02 -5.89 -0.91
C ALA A 81 5.63 -5.01 0.28
N SER A 82 6.42 -5.03 1.32
CA SER A 82 6.18 -4.27 2.54
C SER A 82 7.50 -3.71 3.08
N VAL A 83 7.39 -2.76 4.00
CA VAL A 83 8.55 -2.19 4.69
C VAL A 83 8.35 -2.27 6.20
N GLY A 84 9.45 -2.23 6.94
CA GLY A 84 9.40 -2.16 8.39
C GLY A 84 9.22 -0.71 8.87
N PRO A 85 8.86 -0.52 10.16
CA PRO A 85 8.60 0.82 10.70
C PRO A 85 9.85 1.70 10.76
N ASN A 86 11.04 1.13 10.76
CA ASN A 86 12.30 1.87 10.78
C ASN A 86 12.79 2.31 9.39
N CYS A 87 12.11 1.87 8.33
CA CYS A 87 12.37 2.33 6.97
C CYS A 87 12.18 3.85 6.89
N THR A 88 13.05 4.54 6.17
CA THR A 88 12.88 5.97 5.96
C THR A 88 11.82 6.24 4.90
N ALA A 89 11.23 7.45 4.93
CA ALA A 89 10.27 7.87 3.92
C ALA A 89 10.88 7.80 2.51
N ILE A 90 12.13 8.22 2.36
CA ILE A 90 12.83 8.19 1.06
C ILE A 90 13.00 6.75 0.56
N GLU A 91 13.38 5.82 1.43
CA GLU A 91 13.51 4.40 1.06
C GLU A 91 12.17 3.80 0.63
N ALA A 92 11.09 4.09 1.37
CA ALA A 92 9.75 3.64 1.04
C ALA A 92 9.29 4.20 -0.30
N LEU A 93 9.51 5.51 -0.51
CA LEU A 93 9.15 6.17 -1.75
C LEU A 93 9.92 5.60 -2.95
N ARG A 94 11.20 5.31 -2.77
CA ARG A 94 12.02 4.67 -3.80
C ARG A 94 11.50 3.26 -4.13
N THR A 95 11.14 2.48 -3.13
CA THR A 95 10.55 1.15 -3.33
C THR A 95 9.26 1.24 -4.15
N MET A 96 8.39 2.22 -3.83
CA MET A 96 7.16 2.44 -4.60
C MET A 96 7.46 2.83 -6.05
N SER A 97 8.43 3.73 -6.24
CA SER A 97 8.82 4.20 -7.58
C SER A 97 9.41 3.08 -8.43
N ASP A 98 10.32 2.31 -7.86
CA ASP A 98 11.02 1.23 -8.59
C ASP A 98 10.08 0.10 -9.03
N HIS A 99 9.02 -0.16 -8.25
CA HIS A 99 8.08 -1.24 -8.53
C HIS A 99 6.74 -0.76 -9.10
N GLY A 100 6.55 0.55 -9.25
CA GLY A 100 5.29 1.11 -9.73
C GLY A 100 4.13 1.01 -8.76
N PHE A 101 4.41 0.86 -7.47
CA PHE A 101 3.38 0.81 -6.42
C PHE A 101 3.00 2.22 -5.96
N ARG A 102 1.74 2.41 -5.61
CA ARG A 102 1.24 3.65 -5.00
C ARG A 102 0.93 3.49 -3.52
N HIS A 103 0.97 2.28 -3.01
CA HIS A 103 0.68 1.93 -1.63
C HIS A 103 1.71 0.90 -1.17
N LEU A 104 2.15 1.02 0.06
CA LEU A 104 3.13 0.11 0.63
C LEU A 104 2.75 -0.21 2.07
N PRO A 105 2.44 -1.47 2.38
CA PRO A 105 2.16 -1.86 3.76
C PRO A 105 3.38 -1.69 4.65
N VAL A 106 3.15 -1.29 5.89
CA VAL A 106 4.17 -1.21 6.93
C VAL A 106 3.89 -2.34 7.92
N VAL A 107 4.87 -3.20 8.10
CA VAL A 107 4.74 -4.46 8.85
C VAL A 107 5.86 -4.54 9.89
N ASP A 108 5.51 -4.95 11.09
CA ASP A 108 6.45 -5.16 12.18
C ASP A 108 6.24 -6.57 12.74
N GLY A 109 7.26 -7.43 12.60
CA GLY A 109 7.16 -8.81 13.03
C GLY A 109 6.02 -9.60 12.38
N GLY A 110 5.73 -9.33 11.10
CA GLY A 110 4.66 -9.95 10.34
C GLY A 110 3.29 -9.33 10.54
N LYS A 111 3.14 -8.41 11.49
CA LYS A 111 1.86 -7.75 11.79
C LYS A 111 1.78 -6.37 11.14
N VAL A 112 0.64 -6.05 10.58
CA VAL A 112 0.38 -4.74 9.99
C VAL A 112 0.40 -3.67 11.08
N VAL A 113 1.16 -2.59 10.83
CA VAL A 113 1.14 -1.39 11.66
C VAL A 113 0.62 -0.17 10.90
N GLY A 114 0.52 -0.25 9.59
CA GLY A 114 -0.01 0.83 8.79
C GLY A 114 0.19 0.61 7.30
N ILE A 115 -0.11 1.66 6.55
CA ILE A 115 0.09 1.70 5.10
C ILE A 115 0.53 3.11 4.72
N VAL A 116 1.53 3.23 3.87
CA VAL A 116 1.90 4.51 3.28
C VAL A 116 1.43 4.58 1.84
N SER A 117 0.93 5.74 1.44
CA SER A 117 0.54 6.02 0.07
C SER A 117 1.40 7.16 -0.48
N ARG A 118 1.40 7.31 -1.80
CA ARG A 118 2.19 8.35 -2.47
C ARG A 118 1.88 9.75 -1.92
N GLY A 119 0.63 10.01 -1.55
CA GLY A 119 0.21 11.30 -0.99
C GLY A 119 0.72 11.61 0.42
N ASP A 120 1.28 10.62 1.12
CA ASP A 120 1.80 10.83 2.48
C ASP A 120 3.17 11.50 2.49
N PHE A 121 3.82 11.61 1.34
CA PHE A 121 5.18 12.13 1.23
C PHE A 121 5.17 13.63 0.99
N LYS A 122 6.17 14.32 1.56
CA LYS A 122 6.33 15.76 1.42
C LYS A 122 7.09 16.11 0.16
N GLY A 123 6.91 17.34 -0.34
CA GLY A 123 7.52 17.80 -1.57
C GLY A 123 9.03 17.59 -1.64
N PHE A 124 9.75 17.86 -0.54
CA PHE A 124 11.21 17.68 -0.52
C PHE A 124 11.63 16.20 -0.64
N GLU A 125 10.80 15.28 -0.17
CA GLU A 125 11.06 13.85 -0.31
C GLU A 125 10.91 13.40 -1.76
N LEU A 126 9.89 13.91 -2.44
CA LEU A 126 9.68 13.68 -3.86
C LEU A 126 10.79 14.29 -4.71
N ASP A 127 11.20 15.51 -4.37
CA ASP A 127 12.29 16.21 -5.07
C ASP A 127 13.62 15.44 -4.95
N ARG A 128 13.91 14.93 -3.78
CA ARG A 128 15.12 14.13 -3.55
C ARG A 128 15.10 12.83 -4.38
N LEU A 129 13.96 12.18 -4.50
CA LEU A 129 13.83 10.99 -5.34
C LEU A 129 14.12 11.34 -6.81
N GLU A 130 13.59 12.45 -7.32
CA GLU A 130 13.86 12.91 -8.69
C GLU A 130 15.35 13.22 -8.91
N GLU A 131 15.97 13.90 -7.96
CA GLU A 131 17.41 14.20 -8.02
C GLU A 131 18.24 12.93 -8.09
N ASP A 132 17.95 11.95 -7.27
CA ASP A 132 18.63 10.66 -7.26
C ASP A 132 18.45 9.93 -8.60
N ASN A 133 17.24 9.96 -9.17
CA ASN A 133 16.96 9.35 -10.46
C ASN A 133 17.72 10.03 -11.61
N VAL A 134 17.76 11.36 -11.63
CA VAL A 134 18.50 12.13 -12.63
C VAL A 134 20.01 11.82 -12.53
N LEU A 135 20.52 11.73 -11.32
CA LEU A 135 21.94 11.41 -11.11
C LEU A 135 22.25 9.99 -11.62
N ALA A 136 21.40 9.02 -11.35
CA ALA A 136 21.56 7.65 -11.84
C ALA A 136 21.56 7.59 -13.37
N GLU A 137 20.68 8.32 -14.03
CA GLU A 137 20.62 8.41 -15.48
C GLU A 137 21.90 9.00 -16.09
N ARG A 138 22.51 9.95 -15.41
CA ARG A 138 23.75 10.58 -15.89
C ARG A 138 24.98 9.69 -15.74
N ILE A 139 24.96 8.75 -14.82
CA ILE A 139 26.06 7.84 -14.57
C ILE A 139 26.08 6.73 -15.64
N TRP A 140 24.97 6.41 -16.20
CA TRP A 140 24.81 5.40 -17.24
C TRP A 140 24.71 6.02 -18.63
#